data_83e54a7cb65676a94887c70b7f611920
#
_entry.id   83e54a7cb65676a94887c70b7f611920
#
_cell.length_a   1.000
_cell.length_b   1.000
_cell.length_c   1.000
_cell.angle_alpha   90.00
_cell.angle_beta   90.00
_cell.angle_gamma   90.00
#
_symmetry.space_group_name_H-M   'P 1'
#
loop_
_entity.id
_entity.type
_entity.pdbx_description
1 polymer ?
#
loop_
_entity_poly.entity_id
_entity_poly.type
_entity_poly.pdbx_seq_one_letter_code
_entity_poly.pdbx_strand_id
1 'polypeptide(L)'
;MLHAIDPKIDCVFKALLGAEENQNLLLHFINAFLAKELQEPLVSVDILNPYNDKEFLDDKLSIVDVKAKDAYDRIYQIEIQLTSYRHLPQRMLYNWADIYSQQLKSGDDYINLKPTYAIWLLAENLIPNDGHYVHHYKMRDDQGLTFTEQGGIWVLELKKFNADKIESEDQRWLKFFKEGDTLDDNILPDWMITKEMQQAMSTLTRFSEKELAYYRYQARQDYLRQQSTIQYELDSANKSTTELKARLQQESEQHKRELEESKARLIEADIREAEAHAREAEANISKELALKEAQVAAFEASREIERLKALLSKNDQ
;
A
#
# COMPACT_ATOMS: atom_id res chain seq x y z
N MET A 1 -19.96 -28.80 25.77
CA MET A 1 -18.84 -28.88 24.82
C MET A 1 -18.05 -27.61 24.98
N LEU A 2 -16.74 -27.69 25.19
CA LEU A 2 -15.86 -26.56 25.17
C LEU A 2 -15.78 -26.04 23.72
N HIS A 3 -15.90 -24.76 23.53
CA HIS A 3 -15.82 -24.16 22.22
C HIS A 3 -14.34 -23.84 21.88
N ALA A 4 -13.92 -24.12 20.67
CA ALA A 4 -12.62 -23.69 20.19
C ALA A 4 -12.54 -22.15 20.22
N ILE A 5 -11.57 -21.62 20.95
CA ILE A 5 -11.36 -20.18 21.15
C ILE A 5 -10.10 -19.75 20.40
N ASP A 6 -10.27 -18.84 19.45
CA ASP A 6 -9.14 -18.28 18.71
C ASP A 6 -8.40 -17.22 19.57
N PRO A 7 -7.13 -17.45 19.94
CA PRO A 7 -6.35 -16.52 20.76
C PRO A 7 -6.06 -15.18 20.07
N LYS A 8 -6.28 -15.10 18.76
CA LYS A 8 -6.09 -13.88 17.95
C LYS A 8 -7.24 -12.88 18.06
N ILE A 9 -8.39 -13.28 18.60
CA ILE A 9 -9.51 -12.35 18.79
C ILE A 9 -9.15 -11.37 19.92
N ASP A 10 -9.33 -10.06 19.68
CA ASP A 10 -8.86 -8.98 20.56
C ASP A 10 -9.28 -9.13 22.02
N CYS A 11 -10.53 -9.54 22.30
CA CYS A 11 -10.98 -9.76 23.68
C CYS A 11 -10.30 -10.95 24.36
N VAL A 12 -9.91 -11.97 23.60
CA VAL A 12 -9.13 -13.13 24.10
C VAL A 12 -7.68 -12.74 24.29
N PHE A 13 -7.11 -12.03 23.31
CA PHE A 13 -5.76 -11.52 23.37
C PHE A 13 -5.53 -10.61 24.61
N LYS A 14 -6.49 -9.72 24.87
CA LYS A 14 -6.50 -8.87 26.08
C LYS A 14 -6.65 -9.69 27.36
N ALA A 15 -7.45 -10.74 27.35
CA ALA A 15 -7.55 -11.65 28.50
C ALA A 15 -6.24 -12.43 28.75
N LEU A 16 -5.51 -12.79 27.67
CA LEU A 16 -4.24 -13.50 27.74
C LEU A 16 -3.09 -12.61 28.23
N LEU A 17 -2.92 -11.44 27.60
CA LEU A 17 -1.73 -10.61 27.80
C LEU A 17 -2.02 -9.26 28.52
N GLY A 18 -3.28 -8.84 28.61
CA GLY A 18 -3.67 -7.57 29.20
C GLY A 18 -4.36 -7.68 30.57
N ALA A 19 -4.58 -8.89 31.09
CA ALA A 19 -5.19 -9.09 32.40
C ALA A 19 -4.12 -9.15 33.50
N GLU A 20 -4.37 -8.50 34.65
CA GLU A 20 -3.43 -8.48 35.79
C GLU A 20 -3.08 -9.88 36.30
N GLU A 21 -4.05 -10.80 36.30
CA GLU A 21 -3.81 -12.20 36.70
C GLU A 21 -2.87 -12.96 35.76
N ASN A 22 -2.64 -12.45 34.56
CA ASN A 22 -1.80 -13.04 33.53
C ASN A 22 -0.53 -12.19 33.24
N GLN A 23 -0.15 -11.29 34.14
CA GLN A 23 1.04 -10.43 34.02
C GLN A 23 2.33 -11.23 33.74
N ASN A 24 2.45 -12.44 34.27
CA ASN A 24 3.56 -13.35 33.98
C ASN A 24 3.57 -13.85 32.53
N LEU A 25 2.41 -14.03 31.89
CA LEU A 25 2.31 -14.37 30.46
C LEU A 25 2.79 -13.21 29.59
N LEU A 26 2.37 -12.00 29.94
CA LEU A 26 2.85 -10.78 29.27
C LEU A 26 4.37 -10.61 29.40
N LEU A 27 4.90 -10.79 30.61
CA LEU A 27 6.34 -10.72 30.89
C LEU A 27 7.11 -11.75 30.05
N HIS A 28 6.62 -13.00 30.01
CA HIS A 28 7.23 -14.06 29.24
C HIS A 28 7.16 -13.78 27.72
N PHE A 29 6.04 -13.26 27.23
CA PHE A 29 5.88 -12.86 25.84
C PHE A 29 6.87 -11.77 25.45
N ILE A 30 6.97 -10.68 26.22
CA ILE A 30 7.91 -9.59 25.94
C ILE A 30 9.35 -10.11 25.93
N ASN A 31 9.73 -10.89 26.92
CA ASN A 31 11.08 -11.48 26.99
C ASN A 31 11.38 -12.40 25.81
N ALA A 32 10.40 -13.17 25.31
CA ALA A 32 10.58 -14.04 24.18
C ALA A 32 10.96 -13.28 22.89
N PHE A 33 10.32 -12.14 22.62
CA PHE A 33 10.54 -11.39 21.38
C PHE A 33 11.64 -10.34 21.48
N LEU A 34 11.91 -9.80 22.70
CA LEU A 34 12.90 -8.77 22.91
C LEU A 34 14.23 -9.26 23.52
N ALA A 35 14.45 -10.58 23.64
CA ALA A 35 15.64 -11.15 24.25
C ALA A 35 16.97 -10.65 23.64
N LYS A 36 16.99 -10.36 22.34
CA LYS A 36 18.17 -9.84 21.63
C LYS A 36 18.36 -8.33 21.77
N GLU A 37 17.33 -7.64 22.23
CA GLU A 37 17.28 -6.18 22.34
C GLU A 37 17.56 -5.72 23.76
N LEU A 38 17.03 -6.47 24.71
CA LEU A 38 17.22 -6.17 26.12
C LEU A 38 18.57 -6.71 26.60
N GLN A 39 19.33 -5.90 27.33
CA GLN A 39 20.60 -6.34 27.92
C GLN A 39 20.41 -7.47 28.93
N GLU A 40 19.32 -7.41 29.69
CA GLU A 40 18.88 -8.43 30.63
C GLU A 40 17.37 -8.70 30.47
N PRO A 41 16.92 -9.93 30.72
CA PRO A 41 15.49 -10.24 30.71
C PRO A 41 14.73 -9.38 31.73
N LEU A 42 13.51 -8.98 31.34
CA LEU A 42 12.61 -8.30 32.29
C LEU A 42 12.24 -9.23 33.43
N VAL A 43 12.19 -8.68 34.62
CA VAL A 43 11.78 -9.41 35.84
C VAL A 43 10.36 -9.04 36.28
N SER A 44 9.83 -7.91 35.84
CA SER A 44 8.47 -7.46 36.10
C SER A 44 7.99 -6.49 35.03
N VAL A 45 6.68 -6.42 34.86
CA VAL A 45 5.99 -5.41 34.02
C VAL A 45 4.69 -5.03 34.74
N ASP A 46 4.32 -3.77 34.69
CA ASP A 46 3.03 -3.27 35.16
C ASP A 46 2.13 -3.01 33.95
N ILE A 47 0.92 -3.57 33.97
CA ILE A 47 -0.08 -3.35 32.93
C ILE A 47 -0.67 -1.95 33.14
N LEU A 48 -0.68 -1.14 32.08
CA LEU A 48 -1.17 0.23 32.09
C LEU A 48 -2.54 0.34 31.43
N ASN A 49 -3.20 1.48 31.64
CA ASN A 49 -4.41 1.81 30.91
C ASN A 49 -4.10 1.82 29.40
N PRO A 50 -4.84 1.03 28.57
CA PRO A 50 -4.61 0.94 27.15
C PRO A 50 -5.08 2.19 26.37
N TYR A 51 -5.83 3.09 27.03
CA TYR A 51 -6.24 4.36 26.42
C TYR A 51 -5.09 5.35 26.51
N ASN A 52 -4.70 5.91 25.38
CA ASN A 52 -3.78 7.04 25.38
C ASN A 52 -4.57 8.31 25.69
N ASP A 53 -4.07 9.10 26.64
CA ASP A 53 -4.72 10.34 27.04
C ASP A 53 -4.73 11.33 25.86
N LYS A 54 -5.87 11.98 25.66
CA LYS A 54 -5.99 13.08 24.70
C LYS A 54 -5.53 14.37 25.34
N GLU A 55 -4.64 15.09 24.67
CA GLU A 55 -4.22 16.40 25.12
C GLU A 55 -5.27 17.47 24.75
N PHE A 56 -5.92 17.28 23.59
CA PHE A 56 -7.03 18.13 23.09
C PHE A 56 -8.24 17.29 22.68
N LEU A 57 -9.43 17.89 22.72
CA LEU A 57 -10.70 17.22 22.38
C LEU A 57 -10.72 16.69 20.94
N ASP A 58 -10.00 17.34 20.03
CA ASP A 58 -9.93 16.97 18.60
C ASP A 58 -8.84 15.96 18.28
N ASP A 59 -7.99 15.56 19.26
CA ASP A 59 -6.95 14.57 19.06
C ASP A 59 -7.55 13.22 18.73
N LYS A 60 -6.91 12.50 17.81
CA LYS A 60 -7.29 11.13 17.48
C LYS A 60 -7.05 10.24 18.69
N LEU A 61 -8.12 9.65 19.24
CA LEU A 61 -7.99 8.67 20.30
C LEU A 61 -7.22 7.44 19.79
N SER A 62 -6.06 7.19 20.37
CA SER A 62 -5.28 5.97 20.16
C SER A 62 -5.57 5.00 21.30
N ILE A 63 -6.11 3.82 20.96
CA ILE A 63 -6.37 2.74 21.90
C ILE A 63 -5.50 1.57 21.45
N VAL A 64 -4.69 1.06 22.37
CA VAL A 64 -3.84 -0.11 22.13
C VAL A 64 -4.43 -1.35 22.80
N ASP A 65 -4.07 -2.54 22.35
CA ASP A 65 -4.62 -3.76 22.94
C ASP A 65 -4.04 -4.01 24.33
N VAL A 66 -2.71 -3.92 24.46
CA VAL A 66 -2.00 -4.04 25.75
C VAL A 66 -0.92 -2.98 25.82
N LYS A 67 -0.87 -2.26 26.94
CA LYS A 67 0.18 -1.29 27.30
C LYS A 67 0.79 -1.67 28.63
N ALA A 68 2.10 -1.69 28.71
CA ALA A 68 2.80 -2.06 29.93
C ALA A 68 4.06 -1.23 30.13
N LYS A 69 4.58 -1.25 31.36
CA LYS A 69 5.79 -0.57 31.77
C LYS A 69 6.64 -1.48 32.65
N ASP A 70 7.95 -1.42 32.52
CA ASP A 70 8.87 -2.15 33.40
C ASP A 70 9.42 -1.27 34.52
N ALA A 71 10.28 -1.86 35.35
CA ALA A 71 10.91 -1.18 36.46
C ALA A 71 11.85 -0.02 36.08
N TYR A 72 12.24 0.10 34.80
CA TYR A 72 13.06 1.18 34.24
C TYR A 72 12.23 2.23 33.50
N ASP A 73 10.90 2.19 33.63
CA ASP A 73 9.94 3.05 32.96
C ASP A 73 9.91 2.89 31.43
N ARG A 74 10.50 1.81 30.86
CA ARG A 74 10.40 1.52 29.45
C ARG A 74 8.98 1.08 29.12
N ILE A 75 8.44 1.53 27.99
CA ILE A 75 7.04 1.29 27.62
C ILE A 75 6.95 0.20 26.55
N TYR A 76 5.99 -0.68 26.73
CA TYR A 76 5.67 -1.80 25.85
C TYR A 76 4.23 -1.67 25.36
N GLN A 77 4.08 -1.64 24.05
CA GLN A 77 2.82 -1.72 23.35
C GLN A 77 2.74 -3.07 22.64
N ILE A 78 1.68 -3.83 22.88
CA ILE A 78 1.45 -5.10 22.17
C ILE A 78 0.09 -5.02 21.49
N GLU A 79 0.05 -5.30 20.21
CA GLU A 79 -1.12 -5.21 19.35
C GLU A 79 -1.33 -6.50 18.59
N ILE A 80 -2.59 -6.88 18.37
CA ILE A 80 -2.95 -7.92 17.45
C ILE A 80 -3.77 -7.35 16.29
N GLN A 81 -3.43 -7.73 15.06
CA GLN A 81 -4.13 -7.27 13.87
C GLN A 81 -4.48 -8.44 12.97
N LEU A 82 -5.78 -8.70 12.79
CA LEU A 82 -6.27 -9.84 12.03
C LEU A 82 -6.29 -9.61 10.52
N THR A 83 -6.52 -8.38 10.08
CA THR A 83 -6.58 -8.00 8.66
C THR A 83 -5.50 -7.00 8.32
N SER A 84 -4.79 -7.22 7.22
CA SER A 84 -3.81 -6.27 6.71
C SER A 84 -4.48 -5.25 5.78
N TYR A 85 -4.03 -4.00 5.82
CA TYR A 85 -4.49 -2.93 4.93
C TYR A 85 -3.36 -1.97 4.60
N ARG A 86 -3.50 -1.25 3.49
CA ARG A 86 -2.45 -0.42 2.88
C ARG A 86 -1.77 0.57 3.84
N HIS A 87 -2.50 1.12 4.81
CA HIS A 87 -1.99 2.14 5.72
C HIS A 87 -1.65 1.63 7.12
N LEU A 88 -1.54 0.31 7.28
CA LEU A 88 -1.18 -0.30 8.56
C LEU A 88 0.21 0.13 9.06
N PRO A 89 1.27 0.22 8.23
CA PRO A 89 2.57 0.72 8.68
C PRO A 89 2.53 2.15 9.22
N GLN A 90 1.73 3.03 8.61
CA GLN A 90 1.56 4.40 9.09
C GLN A 90 0.87 4.43 10.46
N ARG A 91 -0.13 3.55 10.67
CA ARG A 91 -0.77 3.40 11.98
C ARG A 91 0.20 2.90 13.04
N MET A 92 1.03 1.91 12.71
CA MET A 92 2.06 1.39 13.63
C MET A 92 3.01 2.49 14.08
N LEU A 93 3.53 3.27 13.11
CA LEU A 93 4.42 4.37 13.39
C LEU A 93 3.74 5.49 14.20
N TYR A 94 2.50 5.84 13.85
CA TYR A 94 1.72 6.84 14.57
C TYR A 94 1.50 6.43 16.04
N ASN A 95 1.05 5.20 16.30
CA ASN A 95 0.78 4.72 17.65
C ASN A 95 2.07 4.67 18.49
N TRP A 96 3.18 4.23 17.90
CA TRP A 96 4.49 4.25 18.57
C TRP A 96 4.93 5.67 18.92
N ALA A 97 4.81 6.61 17.97
CA ALA A 97 5.20 8.01 18.17
C ALA A 97 4.31 8.71 19.21
N ASP A 98 3.00 8.43 19.19
CA ASP A 98 2.02 8.96 20.14
C ASP A 98 2.37 8.53 21.57
N ILE A 99 2.59 7.24 21.82
CA ILE A 99 3.00 6.71 23.11
C ILE A 99 4.35 7.27 23.56
N TYR A 100 5.29 7.41 22.64
CA TYR A 100 6.61 7.96 22.91
C TYR A 100 6.54 9.44 23.32
N SER A 101 5.75 10.24 22.59
CA SER A 101 5.61 11.67 22.86
C SER A 101 4.87 11.97 24.15
N GLN A 102 3.91 11.14 24.56
CA GLN A 102 3.11 11.31 25.79
C GLN A 102 3.90 11.07 27.08
N GLN A 103 5.14 10.64 27.00
CA GLN A 103 5.99 10.48 28.18
C GLN A 103 6.39 11.80 28.83
N LEU A 104 6.40 12.91 28.06
CA LEU A 104 6.78 14.22 28.53
C LEU A 104 5.60 15.18 28.54
N LYS A 105 5.58 16.04 29.55
CA LYS A 105 4.69 17.20 29.62
C LYS A 105 5.43 18.48 29.24
N SER A 106 4.69 19.55 29.04
CA SER A 106 5.28 20.85 28.74
C SER A 106 6.25 21.27 29.85
N GLY A 107 7.52 21.51 29.48
CA GLY A 107 8.58 21.87 30.37
C GLY A 107 9.46 20.73 30.91
N ASP A 108 9.12 19.48 30.59
CA ASP A 108 9.96 18.32 30.94
C ASP A 108 11.21 18.23 30.07
N ASP A 109 12.29 17.69 30.62
CA ASP A 109 13.55 17.48 29.91
C ASP A 109 13.50 16.19 29.07
N TYR A 110 14.01 16.25 27.82
CA TYR A 110 14.10 15.10 26.91
C TYR A 110 14.92 13.92 27.46
N ILE A 111 15.80 14.13 28.46
CA ILE A 111 16.55 13.06 29.13
C ILE A 111 15.62 12.08 29.85
N ASN A 112 14.41 12.50 30.19
CA ASN A 112 13.42 11.67 30.87
C ASN A 112 12.71 10.68 29.92
N LEU A 113 12.84 10.84 28.59
CA LEU A 113 12.29 9.90 27.62
C LEU A 113 12.90 8.50 27.81
N LYS A 114 12.03 7.49 27.83
CA LYS A 114 12.41 6.09 27.95
C LYS A 114 12.12 5.34 26.65
N PRO A 115 12.84 4.28 26.35
CA PRO A 115 12.58 3.45 25.17
C PRO A 115 11.14 2.97 25.13
N THR A 116 10.55 3.02 23.92
CA THR A 116 9.21 2.50 23.63
C THR A 116 9.32 1.35 22.63
N TYR A 117 8.76 0.21 22.99
CA TYR A 117 8.79 -1.02 22.21
C TYR A 117 7.37 -1.36 21.76
N ALA A 118 7.11 -1.35 20.45
CA ALA A 118 5.82 -1.74 19.89
C ALA A 118 5.93 -3.12 19.22
N ILE A 119 5.16 -4.09 19.68
CA ILE A 119 5.10 -5.44 19.12
C ILE A 119 3.74 -5.64 18.45
N TRP A 120 3.75 -5.83 17.13
CA TRP A 120 2.55 -6.06 16.33
C TRP A 120 2.49 -7.49 15.84
N LEU A 121 1.51 -8.25 16.33
CA LEU A 121 1.23 -9.60 15.89
C LEU A 121 0.20 -9.57 14.76
N LEU A 122 0.60 -9.99 13.57
CA LEU A 122 -0.23 -9.93 12.36
C LEU A 122 -0.70 -11.33 11.96
N ALA A 123 -2.01 -11.52 11.83
CA ALA A 123 -2.56 -12.75 11.28
C ALA A 123 -2.35 -12.85 9.76
N GLU A 124 -2.12 -11.72 9.07
CA GLU A 124 -1.87 -11.66 7.63
C GLU A 124 -0.49 -11.06 7.30
N ASN A 125 -0.01 -11.35 6.09
CA ASN A 125 1.27 -10.81 5.63
C ASN A 125 1.17 -9.31 5.32
N LEU A 126 2.11 -8.54 5.83
CA LEU A 126 2.28 -7.12 5.57
C LEU A 126 3.40 -6.87 4.56
N ILE A 127 4.51 -7.61 4.68
CA ILE A 127 5.72 -7.42 3.88
C ILE A 127 5.72 -8.46 2.76
N PRO A 128 5.51 -8.07 1.49
CA PRO A 128 5.51 -9.00 0.38
C PRO A 128 6.95 -9.46 0.06
N ASN A 129 7.06 -10.65 -0.55
CA ASN A 129 8.31 -11.19 -1.10
C ASN A 129 9.46 -11.37 -0.09
N ASP A 130 9.15 -11.45 1.19
CA ASP A 130 10.11 -11.76 2.25
C ASP A 130 9.62 -12.98 3.05
N GLY A 131 10.49 -13.98 3.25
CA GLY A 131 10.18 -15.20 4.00
C GLY A 131 10.35 -15.07 5.52
N HIS A 132 10.93 -13.98 6.02
CA HIS A 132 11.09 -13.76 7.45
C HIS A 132 9.74 -13.46 8.10
N TYR A 133 9.50 -14.06 9.25
CA TYR A 133 8.26 -13.87 10.02
C TYR A 133 8.40 -12.88 11.17
N VAL A 134 9.63 -12.42 11.48
CA VAL A 134 9.93 -11.38 12.48
C VAL A 134 10.75 -10.28 11.81
N HIS A 135 10.25 -9.06 11.88
CA HIS A 135 10.94 -7.86 11.43
C HIS A 135 11.07 -6.89 12.58
N HIS A 136 12.26 -6.31 12.72
CA HIS A 136 12.55 -5.31 13.74
C HIS A 136 12.99 -4.00 13.08
N TYR A 137 12.20 -2.96 13.24
CA TYR A 137 12.44 -1.63 12.70
C TYR A 137 12.97 -0.69 13.77
N LYS A 138 14.15 -0.13 13.51
CA LYS A 138 14.82 0.91 14.30
C LYS A 138 15.17 2.12 13.45
N MET A 139 15.39 3.27 14.09
CA MET A 139 15.91 4.46 13.41
C MET A 139 17.41 4.29 13.14
N ARG A 140 17.77 4.23 11.86
CA ARG A 140 19.14 4.10 11.38
C ARG A 140 19.35 4.98 10.15
N ASP A 141 20.60 5.36 9.90
CA ASP A 141 20.98 5.99 8.64
C ASP A 141 21.06 4.97 7.49
N ASP A 142 21.37 5.43 6.29
CA ASP A 142 21.53 4.61 5.08
C ASP A 142 22.74 3.65 5.13
N GLN A 143 23.66 3.83 6.06
CA GLN A 143 24.80 2.95 6.31
C GLN A 143 24.53 1.93 7.43
N GLY A 144 23.33 1.99 8.06
CA GLY A 144 22.91 1.11 9.15
C GLY A 144 23.36 1.56 10.53
N LEU A 145 23.92 2.77 10.68
CA LEU A 145 24.30 3.32 11.97
C LEU A 145 23.03 3.72 12.74
N THR A 146 22.89 3.24 13.98
CA THR A 146 21.75 3.53 14.82
C THR A 146 21.76 5.01 15.24
N PHE A 147 20.67 5.72 14.99
CA PHE A 147 20.49 7.11 15.38
C PHE A 147 20.22 7.25 16.88
N THR A 148 19.38 6.37 17.42
CA THR A 148 18.99 6.39 18.84
C THR A 148 18.52 5.00 19.31
N GLU A 149 18.78 4.67 20.59
CA GLU A 149 18.34 3.40 21.21
C GLU A 149 17.00 3.58 21.96
N GLN A 150 16.08 4.35 21.41
CA GLN A 150 14.78 4.61 22.01
C GLN A 150 13.69 3.57 21.66
N GLY A 151 14.11 2.30 21.42
CA GLY A 151 13.22 1.19 21.09
C GLY A 151 12.96 1.05 19.60
N GLY A 152 11.76 0.60 19.23
CA GLY A 152 11.42 0.34 17.84
C GLY A 152 10.10 -0.38 17.67
N ILE A 153 9.85 -0.87 16.44
CA ILE A 153 8.63 -1.57 16.08
C ILE A 153 8.98 -2.99 15.62
N TRP A 154 8.38 -3.98 16.27
CA TRP A 154 8.46 -5.40 15.91
C TRP A 154 7.19 -5.78 15.16
N VAL A 155 7.34 -6.41 14.02
CA VAL A 155 6.25 -6.94 13.20
C VAL A 155 6.41 -8.45 13.12
N LEU A 156 5.41 -9.18 13.61
CA LEU A 156 5.38 -10.64 13.70
C LEU A 156 4.29 -11.15 12.76
N GLU A 157 4.65 -11.85 11.67
CA GLU A 157 3.72 -12.28 10.62
C GLU A 157 3.40 -13.76 10.74
N LEU A 158 2.27 -14.11 11.36
CA LEU A 158 1.88 -15.49 11.68
C LEU A 158 1.77 -16.41 10.46
N LYS A 159 1.30 -15.90 9.31
CA LYS A 159 1.20 -16.71 8.08
C LYS A 159 2.55 -17.19 7.56
N LYS A 160 3.61 -16.42 7.79
CA LYS A 160 4.97 -16.77 7.36
C LYS A 160 5.64 -17.78 8.30
N PHE A 161 5.21 -17.82 9.56
CA PHE A 161 5.74 -18.76 10.53
C PHE A 161 5.33 -20.20 10.18
N ASN A 162 6.29 -21.06 9.91
CA ASN A 162 6.05 -22.46 9.53
C ASN A 162 7.20 -23.37 10.03
N ALA A 163 7.45 -23.34 11.34
CA ALA A 163 8.46 -24.20 11.95
C ALA A 163 7.85 -25.54 12.38
N ASP A 164 8.40 -26.65 11.86
CA ASP A 164 8.01 -27.99 12.25
C ASP A 164 8.43 -28.30 13.70
N LYS A 165 9.61 -27.80 14.09
CA LYS A 165 10.18 -27.97 15.42
C LYS A 165 10.28 -26.62 16.12
N ILE A 166 9.81 -26.56 17.35
CA ILE A 166 9.87 -25.37 18.19
C ILE A 166 11.15 -25.41 19.02
N GLU A 167 12.02 -24.43 18.81
CA GLU A 167 13.35 -24.35 19.41
C GLU A 167 13.52 -23.19 20.40
N SER A 168 12.58 -22.20 20.35
CA SER A 168 12.65 -20.99 21.16
C SER A 168 11.28 -20.52 21.66
N GLU A 169 11.27 -19.65 22.67
CA GLU A 169 10.02 -19.17 23.27
C GLU A 169 9.22 -18.24 22.36
N ASP A 170 9.88 -17.47 21.50
CA ASP A 170 9.22 -16.66 20.48
C ASP A 170 8.48 -17.55 19.44
N GLN A 171 9.11 -18.63 18.98
CA GLN A 171 8.48 -19.62 18.10
C GLN A 171 7.28 -20.30 18.78
N ARG A 172 7.39 -20.58 20.10
CA ARG A 172 6.33 -21.17 20.90
C ARG A 172 5.10 -20.27 20.95
N TRP A 173 5.28 -18.98 21.19
CA TRP A 173 4.20 -18.00 21.17
C TRP A 173 3.59 -17.85 19.77
N LEU A 174 4.40 -17.80 18.72
CA LEU A 174 3.90 -17.71 17.34
C LEU A 174 3.04 -18.93 16.99
N LYS A 175 3.48 -20.13 17.37
CA LYS A 175 2.71 -21.35 17.17
C LYS A 175 1.41 -21.35 17.97
N PHE A 176 1.45 -20.91 19.22
CA PHE A 176 0.26 -20.79 20.05
C PHE A 176 -0.78 -19.84 19.44
N PHE A 177 -0.38 -18.67 18.99
CA PHE A 177 -1.30 -17.75 18.32
C PHE A 177 -1.77 -18.25 16.96
N LYS A 178 -0.97 -19.03 16.26
CA LYS A 178 -1.34 -19.57 14.95
C LYS A 178 -2.32 -20.74 15.03
N GLU A 179 -2.13 -21.63 15.99
CA GLU A 179 -2.80 -22.95 16.06
C GLU A 179 -3.60 -23.18 17.35
N GLY A 180 -3.59 -22.23 18.29
CA GLY A 180 -4.19 -22.42 19.63
C GLY A 180 -5.68 -22.76 19.63
N ASP A 181 -6.42 -22.32 18.61
CA ASP A 181 -7.83 -22.65 18.41
C ASP A 181 -8.07 -24.11 17.99
N THR A 182 -7.04 -24.83 17.56
CA THR A 182 -7.12 -26.23 17.14
C THR A 182 -6.63 -27.22 18.19
N LEU A 183 -6.08 -26.72 19.31
CA LEU A 183 -5.52 -27.55 20.35
C LEU A 183 -6.62 -28.21 21.22
N ASP A 184 -6.40 -29.46 21.58
CA ASP A 184 -7.22 -30.19 22.56
C ASP A 184 -6.56 -30.09 23.95
N ASP A 185 -7.27 -29.50 24.91
CA ASP A 185 -6.82 -29.33 26.30
C ASP A 185 -6.39 -30.66 26.98
N ASN A 186 -6.97 -31.78 26.53
CA ASN A 186 -6.68 -33.12 27.09
C ASN A 186 -5.41 -33.73 26.50
N ILE A 187 -4.97 -33.28 25.32
CA ILE A 187 -3.84 -33.87 24.59
C ILE A 187 -2.98 -32.73 24.05
N LEU A 188 -2.23 -32.06 24.93
CA LEU A 188 -1.34 -30.99 24.54
C LEU A 188 -0.06 -31.54 23.92
N PRO A 189 0.42 -30.97 22.82
CA PRO A 189 1.70 -31.31 22.21
C PRO A 189 2.89 -30.92 23.08
N ASP A 190 4.05 -31.54 22.87
CA ASP A 190 5.28 -31.34 23.67
C ASP A 190 5.71 -29.86 23.78
N TRP A 191 5.46 -29.06 22.75
CA TRP A 191 5.79 -27.64 22.80
C TRP A 191 4.90 -26.81 23.72
N MET A 192 3.79 -27.38 24.24
CA MET A 192 2.85 -26.74 25.18
C MET A 192 3.13 -27.10 26.66
N ILE A 193 4.15 -27.90 26.94
CA ILE A 193 4.41 -28.42 28.31
C ILE A 193 5.01 -27.35 29.26
N THR A 194 5.41 -26.17 28.77
CA THR A 194 5.90 -25.11 29.65
C THR A 194 4.77 -24.54 30.52
N LYS A 195 5.14 -24.02 31.69
CA LYS A 195 4.19 -23.47 32.66
C LYS A 195 3.34 -22.35 32.05
N GLU A 196 3.98 -21.49 31.27
CA GLU A 196 3.35 -20.33 30.63
C GLU A 196 2.36 -20.79 29.53
N MET A 197 2.72 -21.78 28.72
CA MET A 197 1.82 -22.30 27.69
C MET A 197 0.61 -23.02 28.29
N GLN A 198 0.80 -23.79 29.35
CA GLN A 198 -0.30 -24.42 30.07
C GLN A 198 -1.23 -23.39 30.70
N GLN A 199 -0.69 -22.29 31.25
CA GLN A 199 -1.50 -21.18 31.76
C GLN A 199 -2.23 -20.46 30.63
N ALA A 200 -1.58 -20.21 29.50
CA ALA A 200 -2.22 -19.63 28.34
C ALA A 200 -3.40 -20.49 27.85
N MET A 201 -3.21 -21.81 27.74
CA MET A 201 -4.28 -22.73 27.38
C MET A 201 -5.40 -22.73 28.42
N SER A 202 -5.09 -22.82 29.70
CA SER A 202 -6.08 -22.71 30.79
C SER A 202 -6.87 -21.39 30.74
N THR A 203 -6.26 -20.31 30.27
CA THR A 203 -6.96 -19.02 30.08
C THR A 203 -7.96 -19.10 28.95
N LEU A 204 -7.62 -19.75 27.81
CA LEU A 204 -8.56 -20.00 26.71
C LEU A 204 -9.74 -20.86 27.18
N THR A 205 -9.47 -21.94 27.91
CA THR A 205 -10.50 -22.84 28.44
C THR A 205 -11.47 -22.10 29.35
N ARG A 206 -10.95 -21.34 30.32
CA ARG A 206 -11.79 -20.50 31.21
C ARG A 206 -12.59 -19.44 30.45
N PHE A 207 -12.05 -18.91 29.36
CA PHE A 207 -12.76 -17.96 28.51
C PHE A 207 -13.95 -18.63 27.81
N SER A 208 -13.75 -19.86 27.30
CA SER A 208 -14.80 -20.68 26.70
C SER A 208 -15.94 -21.04 27.67
N GLU A 209 -15.64 -21.23 28.96
CA GLU A 209 -16.63 -21.58 29.99
C GLU A 209 -17.51 -20.43 30.44
N LYS A 210 -17.05 -19.18 30.27
CA LYS A 210 -17.81 -17.98 30.67
C LYS A 210 -18.81 -17.59 29.57
N GLU A 211 -20.10 -17.84 29.80
CA GLU A 211 -21.17 -17.57 28.83
C GLU A 211 -21.16 -16.13 28.29
N LEU A 212 -21.02 -15.12 29.16
CA LEU A 212 -20.94 -13.72 28.74
C LEU A 212 -19.69 -13.42 27.91
N ALA A 213 -18.56 -13.99 28.25
CA ALA A 213 -17.31 -13.84 27.49
C ALA A 213 -17.42 -14.50 26.12
N TYR A 214 -18.06 -15.69 26.05
CA TYR A 214 -18.32 -16.37 24.80
C TYR A 214 -19.26 -15.58 23.87
N TYR A 215 -20.34 -14.96 24.40
CA TYR A 215 -21.21 -14.08 23.59
C TYR A 215 -20.44 -12.86 23.04
N ARG A 216 -19.59 -12.23 23.84
CA ARG A 216 -18.73 -11.13 23.37
C ARG A 216 -17.76 -11.59 22.29
N TYR A 217 -17.19 -12.75 22.42
CA TYR A 217 -16.34 -13.37 21.43
C TYR A 217 -17.10 -13.59 20.11
N GLN A 218 -18.30 -14.18 20.15
CA GLN A 218 -19.12 -14.40 18.97
C GLN A 218 -19.49 -13.07 18.28
N ALA A 219 -19.95 -12.10 19.03
CA ALA A 219 -20.27 -10.79 18.48
C ALA A 219 -19.05 -10.11 17.82
N ARG A 220 -17.86 -10.29 18.40
CA ARG A 220 -16.61 -9.77 17.82
C ARG A 220 -16.20 -10.52 16.56
N GLN A 221 -16.34 -11.85 16.53
CA GLN A 221 -16.10 -12.62 15.31
C GLN A 221 -17.03 -12.20 14.16
N ASP A 222 -18.31 -12.00 14.43
CA ASP A 222 -19.27 -11.58 13.42
C ASP A 222 -18.94 -10.18 12.89
N TYR A 223 -18.55 -9.25 13.76
CA TYR A 223 -18.06 -7.94 13.36
C TYR A 223 -16.84 -8.02 12.45
N LEU A 224 -15.85 -8.85 12.79
CA LEU A 224 -14.64 -9.03 11.99
C LEU A 224 -14.93 -9.66 10.63
N ARG A 225 -15.86 -10.63 10.55
CA ARG A 225 -16.32 -11.18 9.27
C ARG A 225 -16.95 -10.12 8.38
N GLN A 226 -17.81 -9.26 8.96
CA GLN A 226 -18.42 -8.15 8.23
C GLN A 226 -17.37 -7.15 7.74
N GLN A 227 -16.39 -6.78 8.59
CA GLN A 227 -15.29 -5.89 8.20
C GLN A 227 -14.46 -6.47 7.06
N SER A 228 -14.12 -7.77 7.12
CA SER A 228 -13.39 -8.46 6.07
C SER A 228 -14.15 -8.46 4.74
N THR A 229 -15.48 -8.68 4.79
CA THR A 229 -16.33 -8.65 3.61
C THR A 229 -16.34 -7.24 2.98
N ILE A 230 -16.54 -6.20 3.78
CA ILE A 230 -16.53 -4.80 3.32
C ILE A 230 -15.17 -4.45 2.72
N GLN A 231 -14.08 -4.86 3.36
CA GLN A 231 -12.73 -4.60 2.84
C GLN A 231 -12.51 -5.30 1.49
N TYR A 232 -12.93 -6.56 1.36
CA TYR A 232 -12.85 -7.29 0.10
C TYR A 232 -13.64 -6.60 -1.03
N GLU A 233 -14.86 -6.14 -0.74
CA GLU A 233 -15.69 -5.41 -1.71
C GLU A 233 -15.03 -4.09 -2.13
N LEU A 234 -14.45 -3.34 -1.16
CA LEU A 234 -13.72 -2.10 -1.41
C LEU A 234 -12.49 -2.33 -2.29
N ASP A 235 -11.71 -3.36 -2.00
CA ASP A 235 -10.51 -3.70 -2.77
C ASP A 235 -10.87 -4.14 -4.19
N SER A 236 -11.95 -4.91 -4.33
CA SER A 236 -12.50 -5.31 -5.65
C SER A 236 -12.96 -4.09 -6.46
N ALA A 237 -13.71 -3.17 -5.83
CA ALA A 237 -14.16 -1.94 -6.48
C ALA A 237 -12.99 -1.02 -6.89
N ASN A 238 -11.97 -0.89 -6.02
CA ASN A 238 -10.76 -0.12 -6.31
C ASN A 238 -9.97 -0.72 -7.49
N LYS A 239 -9.85 -2.05 -7.55
CA LYS A 239 -9.22 -2.74 -8.66
C LYS A 239 -9.95 -2.49 -9.98
N SER A 240 -11.28 -2.65 -9.99
CA SER A 240 -12.13 -2.37 -11.16
C SER A 240 -12.00 -0.92 -11.60
N THR A 241 -11.98 0.03 -10.65
CA THR A 241 -11.81 1.46 -10.94
C THR A 241 -10.43 1.75 -11.55
N THR A 242 -9.40 1.10 -11.09
CA THR A 242 -8.03 1.26 -11.62
C THR A 242 -7.92 0.71 -13.05
N GLU A 243 -8.50 -0.46 -13.29
CA GLU A 243 -8.57 -1.07 -14.63
C GLU A 243 -9.36 -0.21 -15.63
N LEU A 244 -10.50 0.35 -15.18
CA LEU A 244 -11.31 1.25 -16.00
C LEU A 244 -10.54 2.55 -16.34
N LYS A 245 -9.86 3.16 -15.37
CA LYS A 245 -9.01 4.34 -15.61
C LYS A 245 -7.90 4.05 -16.62
N ALA A 246 -7.24 2.89 -16.52
CA ALA A 246 -6.20 2.50 -17.48
C ALA A 246 -6.76 2.33 -18.90
N ARG A 247 -7.94 1.71 -19.05
CA ARG A 247 -8.62 1.58 -20.36
C ARG A 247 -8.98 2.94 -20.94
N LEU A 248 -9.61 3.83 -20.15
CA LEU A 248 -9.96 5.18 -20.58
C LEU A 248 -8.73 6.00 -21.01
N GLN A 249 -7.62 5.85 -20.32
CA GLN A 249 -6.38 6.51 -20.72
C GLN A 249 -5.86 5.97 -22.04
N GLN A 250 -5.87 4.66 -22.23
CA GLN A 250 -5.47 4.01 -23.48
C GLN A 250 -6.34 4.44 -24.65
N GLU A 251 -7.67 4.44 -24.48
CA GLU A 251 -8.63 4.91 -25.48
C GLU A 251 -8.42 6.39 -25.83
N SER A 252 -8.18 7.23 -24.83
CA SER A 252 -7.88 8.65 -25.04
C SER A 252 -6.60 8.88 -25.82
N GLU A 253 -5.54 8.13 -25.55
CA GLU A 253 -4.28 8.20 -26.30
C GLU A 253 -4.45 7.69 -27.75
N GLN A 254 -5.21 6.63 -27.93
CA GLN A 254 -5.53 6.13 -29.27
C GLN A 254 -6.32 7.15 -30.08
N HIS A 255 -7.35 7.75 -29.48
CA HIS A 255 -8.16 8.77 -30.15
C HIS A 255 -7.34 10.01 -30.51
N LYS A 256 -6.40 10.43 -29.66
CA LYS A 256 -5.46 11.52 -29.99
C LYS A 256 -4.61 11.17 -31.21
N ARG A 257 -4.07 9.95 -31.30
CA ARG A 257 -3.28 9.51 -32.45
C ARG A 257 -4.12 9.51 -33.74
N GLU A 258 -5.33 8.97 -33.68
CA GLU A 258 -6.25 8.96 -34.81
C GLU A 258 -6.61 10.37 -35.30
N LEU A 259 -6.80 11.30 -34.36
CA LEU A 259 -7.06 12.70 -34.66
C LEU A 259 -5.86 13.39 -35.33
N GLU A 260 -4.64 13.15 -34.84
CA GLU A 260 -3.42 13.70 -35.45
C GLU A 260 -3.17 13.10 -36.85
N GLU A 261 -3.39 11.80 -37.02
CA GLU A 261 -3.32 11.18 -38.35
C GLU A 261 -4.37 11.74 -39.33
N SER A 262 -5.60 11.96 -38.85
CA SER A 262 -6.66 12.58 -39.66
C SER A 262 -6.31 14.01 -40.07
N LYS A 263 -5.79 14.81 -39.16
CA LYS A 263 -5.29 16.16 -39.46
C LYS A 263 -4.14 16.16 -40.48
N ALA A 264 -3.19 15.24 -40.30
CA ALA A 264 -2.09 15.10 -41.28
C ALA A 264 -2.58 14.76 -42.66
N ARG A 265 -3.57 13.83 -42.79
CA ARG A 265 -4.19 13.50 -44.08
C ARG A 265 -4.92 14.67 -44.71
N LEU A 266 -5.63 15.49 -43.93
CA LEU A 266 -6.28 16.71 -44.44
C LEU A 266 -5.26 17.71 -44.96
N ILE A 267 -4.20 17.98 -44.23
CA ILE A 267 -3.11 18.87 -44.66
C ILE A 267 -2.48 18.37 -45.97
N GLU A 268 -2.24 17.06 -46.09
CA GLU A 268 -1.68 16.47 -47.32
C GLU A 268 -2.63 16.59 -48.50
N ALA A 269 -3.94 16.43 -48.24
CA ALA A 269 -4.96 16.64 -49.30
C ALA A 269 -5.01 18.08 -49.78
N ASP A 270 -4.99 19.06 -48.85
CA ASP A 270 -4.97 20.48 -49.18
C ASP A 270 -3.69 20.89 -49.96
N ILE A 271 -2.54 20.31 -49.64
CA ILE A 271 -1.30 20.53 -50.40
C ILE A 271 -1.43 19.96 -51.82
N ARG A 272 -1.96 18.76 -51.98
CA ARG A 272 -2.17 18.17 -53.32
C ARG A 272 -3.13 18.97 -54.16
N GLU A 273 -4.21 19.49 -53.60
CA GLU A 273 -5.17 20.35 -54.27
C GLU A 273 -4.52 21.67 -54.71
N ALA A 274 -3.76 22.31 -53.83
CA ALA A 274 -3.01 23.54 -54.15
C ALA A 274 -1.97 23.32 -55.28
N GLU A 275 -1.25 22.17 -55.26
CA GLU A 275 -0.33 21.82 -56.36
C GLU A 275 -1.06 21.56 -57.69
N ALA A 276 -2.27 20.92 -57.65
CA ALA A 276 -3.05 20.73 -58.83
C ALA A 276 -3.52 22.07 -59.44
N HIS A 277 -4.01 22.96 -58.62
CA HIS A 277 -4.39 24.33 -59.07
C HIS A 277 -3.20 25.10 -59.62
N ALA A 278 -2.02 25.01 -59.01
CA ALA A 278 -0.81 25.66 -59.53
C ALA A 278 -0.42 25.11 -60.91
N ARG A 279 -0.46 23.77 -61.11
CA ARG A 279 -0.20 23.16 -62.45
C ARG A 279 -1.20 23.57 -63.50
N GLU A 280 -2.49 23.67 -63.14
CA GLU A 280 -3.53 24.14 -64.03
C GLU A 280 -3.32 25.61 -64.45
N ALA A 281 -2.96 26.47 -63.50
CA ALA A 281 -2.62 27.85 -63.76
C ALA A 281 -1.41 28.00 -64.70
N GLU A 282 -0.34 27.23 -64.47
CA GLU A 282 0.84 27.19 -65.36
C GLU A 282 0.49 26.75 -66.78
N ALA A 283 -0.34 25.67 -66.87
CA ALA A 283 -0.78 25.18 -68.17
C ALA A 283 -1.64 26.22 -68.93
N ASN A 284 -2.48 26.96 -68.24
CA ASN A 284 -3.29 28.05 -68.83
C ASN A 284 -2.40 29.23 -69.30
N ILE A 285 -1.41 29.61 -68.49
CA ILE A 285 -0.43 30.66 -68.92
C ILE A 285 0.34 30.20 -70.15
N SER A 286 0.78 28.96 -70.21
CA SER A 286 1.49 28.40 -71.37
C SER A 286 0.66 28.40 -72.64
N LYS A 287 -0.64 28.01 -72.51
CA LYS A 287 -1.59 28.08 -73.64
C LYS A 287 -1.83 29.48 -74.16
N GLU A 288 -1.96 30.46 -73.25
CA GLU A 288 -2.15 31.87 -73.61
C GLU A 288 -0.91 32.42 -74.30
N LEU A 289 0.30 32.08 -73.85
CA LEU A 289 1.55 32.47 -74.48
C LEU A 289 1.67 31.88 -75.90
N ALA A 290 1.41 30.61 -76.03
CA ALA A 290 1.39 29.93 -77.40
C ALA A 290 0.38 30.55 -78.34
N LEU A 291 -0.82 30.93 -77.84
CA LEU A 291 -1.83 31.62 -78.67
C LEU A 291 -1.35 33.01 -79.12
N LYS A 292 -0.69 33.77 -78.25
CA LYS A 292 -0.10 35.07 -78.58
C LYS A 292 1.03 34.94 -79.60
N GLU A 293 1.93 33.96 -79.43
CA GLU A 293 2.97 33.68 -80.44
C GLU A 293 2.40 33.28 -81.78
N ALA A 294 1.35 32.44 -81.83
CA ALA A 294 0.66 32.07 -83.05
C ALA A 294 -0.02 33.27 -83.72
N GLN A 295 -0.62 34.21 -82.97
CA GLN A 295 -1.20 35.43 -83.46
C GLN A 295 -0.13 36.36 -84.07
N VAL A 296 1.02 36.52 -83.42
CA VAL A 296 2.13 37.33 -83.94
C VAL A 296 2.67 36.71 -85.22
N ALA A 297 2.87 35.38 -85.31
CA ALA A 297 3.34 34.72 -86.48
C ALA A 297 2.33 34.81 -87.65
N ALA A 298 1.03 34.72 -87.34
CA ALA A 298 -0.03 34.92 -88.39
C ALA A 298 -0.05 36.38 -88.90
N PHE A 299 0.17 37.35 -88.03
CA PHE A 299 0.25 38.75 -88.45
C PHE A 299 1.47 39.01 -89.31
N GLU A 300 2.64 38.50 -88.94
CA GLU A 300 3.87 38.59 -89.71
C GLU A 300 3.72 37.93 -91.10
N ALA A 301 3.13 36.74 -91.14
CA ALA A 301 2.84 36.04 -92.38
C ALA A 301 1.87 36.82 -93.32
N SER A 302 0.82 37.44 -92.72
CA SER A 302 -0.09 38.32 -93.49
C SER A 302 0.62 39.52 -94.06
N ARG A 303 1.50 40.17 -93.26
CA ARG A 303 2.30 41.29 -93.79
C ARG A 303 3.26 40.89 -94.89
N GLU A 304 3.86 39.75 -94.84
CA GLU A 304 4.76 39.25 -95.88
C GLU A 304 3.99 38.89 -97.14
N ILE A 305 2.76 38.29 -97.03
CA ILE A 305 1.88 38.08 -98.12
C ILE A 305 1.48 39.38 -98.79
N GLU A 306 1.14 40.45 -98.05
CA GLU A 306 0.82 41.76 -98.62
C GLU A 306 2.07 42.37 -99.30
N ARG A 307 3.23 42.21 -98.72
CA ARG A 307 4.50 42.66 -99.31
C ARG A 307 4.80 41.96 -100.59
N LEU A 308 4.63 40.63 -100.65
CA LEU A 308 4.80 39.78 -101.85
C LEU A 308 3.77 40.15 -102.95
N LYS A 309 2.51 40.38 -102.59
CA LYS A 309 1.45 40.88 -103.49
C LYS A 309 1.80 42.22 -104.07
N ALA A 310 2.33 43.17 -103.27
CA ALA A 310 2.75 44.47 -103.74
C ALA A 310 3.99 44.40 -104.67
N LEU A 311 4.91 43.43 -104.45
CA LEU A 311 6.02 43.19 -105.36
C LEU A 311 5.59 42.59 -106.71
N LEU A 312 4.64 41.67 -106.73
CA LEU A 312 4.10 41.09 -107.89
C LEU A 312 3.33 42.07 -108.75
N SER A 313 2.55 42.95 -108.11
CA SER A 313 1.86 44.04 -108.82
C SER A 313 2.78 45.08 -109.45
N LYS A 314 4.05 45.17 -109.05
CA LYS A 314 5.08 46.06 -109.69
C LYS A 314 5.84 45.42 -110.86
N ASN A 315 5.77 44.04 -111.00
CA ASN A 315 6.40 43.40 -112.11
C ASN A 315 5.47 43.20 -113.40
N ASP A 316 4.20 43.58 -113.21
CA ASP A 316 3.16 43.46 -114.34
C ASP A 316 2.93 44.86 -114.96
N GLN A 317 3.84 45.77 -114.79
CA GLN A 317 3.92 47.07 -115.53
C GLN A 317 5.28 47.09 -116.27
#